data_e03bda40fa49ac3f8b2babe7f84992eb
#
_entry.id   e03bda40fa49ac3f8b2babe7f84992eb
#
_cell.length_a   1.000
_cell.length_b   1.000
_cell.length_c   1.000
_cell.angle_alpha   90.00
_cell.angle_beta   90.00
_cell.angle_gamma   90.00
#
_symmetry.space_group_name_H-M   'P 1'
#
loop_
_entity.id
_entity.type
_entity.pdbx_description
1 polymer ?
#
loop_
_entity_poly.entity_id
_entity_poly.type
_entity_poly.pdbx_seq_one_letter_code
_entity_poly.pdbx_strand_id
1 'polypeptide(L)'
;MSRNSGRIGMGIVVGSLAAVGAAVAQREIMRRAGTRLIDWEAVRQIARRRLGEDAVPIPAAQRQQADAFYRETLLRIEPAVAEEIGAQLPRALEVPAVIDRLEWVDLNLATFQQLFARVEEILAQAQSGPDSPGRALSRIVNRSIGNQQLGFLMAFLARKVLGQYDVSLLAAGPATRGRLNFVEQNIVASAAALRVPLDEFRTFIALHEATHAFEFEAYPWLRDHFARLVSESVEQFATDSGGLLGRLRDALAAGPGAKGHWLERIMSPEQLGSFRRTQALMSVLEGYSNHVMHAAGERLLPGFAQLHERFERRNERRGAVERAIMRITGLDLKMEQYLAGERFVKAVIAERDRGFLNRVWESADRLPTLEEIADPARWVARIEGDEH
;
A
#
# COMPACT_ATOMS: atom_id res chain seq x y z
N MET A 1 -15.12 -17.94 -75.05
CA MET A 1 -14.86 -18.68 -73.81
C MET A 1 -13.50 -18.24 -73.26
N SER A 2 -13.39 -17.27 -72.46
CA SER A 2 -12.16 -16.98 -71.63
C SER A 2 -12.35 -15.69 -70.79
N ARG A 3 -13.24 -15.68 -69.82
CA ARG A 3 -13.35 -14.58 -68.83
C ARG A 3 -13.53 -15.07 -67.38
N ASN A 4 -13.54 -16.38 -67.12
CA ASN A 4 -13.79 -16.93 -65.80
C ASN A 4 -12.54 -17.41 -65.01
N SER A 5 -11.40 -17.61 -65.69
CA SER A 5 -10.18 -18.13 -65.03
C SER A 5 -9.43 -17.07 -64.20
N GLY A 6 -9.58 -15.79 -64.54
CA GLY A 6 -8.91 -14.72 -63.76
C GLY A 6 -9.61 -14.38 -62.42
N ARG A 7 -10.92 -14.63 -62.32
CA ARG A 7 -11.65 -14.35 -61.05
C ARG A 7 -11.41 -15.43 -59.98
N ILE A 8 -11.20 -16.68 -60.37
CA ILE A 8 -10.92 -17.77 -59.44
C ILE A 8 -9.50 -17.62 -58.88
N GLY A 9 -8.51 -17.25 -59.73
CA GLY A 9 -7.14 -17.04 -59.27
C GLY A 9 -7.01 -15.86 -58.28
N MET A 10 -7.75 -14.76 -58.51
CA MET A 10 -7.72 -13.59 -57.64
C MET A 10 -8.43 -13.84 -56.33
N GLY A 11 -9.49 -14.66 -56.29
CA GLY A 11 -10.19 -15.07 -55.09
C GLY A 11 -9.32 -15.95 -54.18
N ILE A 12 -8.53 -16.87 -54.74
CA ILE A 12 -7.61 -17.72 -53.99
C ILE A 12 -6.44 -16.90 -53.39
N VAL A 13 -5.85 -15.98 -54.15
CA VAL A 13 -4.79 -15.09 -53.66
C VAL A 13 -5.26 -14.15 -52.56
N VAL A 14 -6.42 -13.53 -52.70
CA VAL A 14 -7.01 -12.67 -51.64
C VAL A 14 -7.41 -13.47 -50.43
N GLY A 15 -7.96 -14.67 -50.58
CA GLY A 15 -8.28 -15.57 -49.48
C GLY A 15 -7.03 -16.07 -48.73
N SER A 16 -5.94 -16.38 -49.46
CA SER A 16 -4.67 -16.78 -48.87
C SER A 16 -3.99 -15.62 -48.11
N LEU A 17 -4.00 -14.40 -48.67
CA LEU A 17 -3.47 -13.23 -47.97
C LEU A 17 -4.26 -12.86 -46.72
N ALA A 18 -5.58 -12.99 -46.76
CA ALA A 18 -6.46 -12.78 -45.59
C ALA A 18 -6.19 -13.86 -44.49
N ALA A 19 -6.03 -15.11 -44.91
CA ALA A 19 -5.70 -16.20 -43.99
C ALA A 19 -4.30 -16.03 -43.35
N VAL A 20 -3.30 -15.62 -44.13
CA VAL A 20 -1.96 -15.30 -43.61
C VAL A 20 -2.02 -14.09 -42.68
N GLY A 21 -2.73 -13.04 -43.06
CA GLY A 21 -2.94 -11.87 -42.18
C GLY A 21 -3.63 -12.23 -40.88
N ALA A 22 -4.65 -13.07 -40.91
CA ALA A 22 -5.32 -13.57 -39.72
C ALA A 22 -4.41 -14.44 -38.86
N ALA A 23 -3.59 -15.32 -39.46
CA ALA A 23 -2.65 -16.16 -38.74
C ALA A 23 -1.52 -15.32 -38.10
N VAL A 24 -1.03 -14.29 -38.79
CA VAL A 24 -0.02 -13.35 -38.22
C VAL A 24 -0.63 -12.55 -37.08
N ALA A 25 -1.86 -12.01 -37.26
CA ALA A 25 -2.58 -11.30 -36.20
C ALA A 25 -2.84 -12.21 -35.00
N GLN A 26 -3.24 -13.48 -35.22
CA GLN A 26 -3.44 -14.45 -34.16
C GLN A 26 -2.13 -14.78 -33.42
N ARG A 27 -1.01 -14.99 -34.15
CA ARG A 27 0.31 -15.20 -33.53
C ARG A 27 0.76 -13.98 -32.73
N GLU A 28 0.53 -12.79 -33.23
CA GLU A 28 0.85 -11.56 -32.51
C GLU A 28 -0.01 -11.37 -31.25
N ILE A 29 -1.31 -11.68 -31.34
CA ILE A 29 -2.23 -11.71 -30.17
C ILE A 29 -1.73 -12.75 -29.16
N MET A 30 -1.39 -13.96 -29.58
CA MET A 30 -0.87 -15.01 -28.69
C MET A 30 0.47 -14.61 -28.08
N ARG A 31 1.38 -14.02 -28.85
CA ARG A 31 2.65 -13.52 -28.36
C ARG A 31 2.50 -12.43 -27.31
N ARG A 32 1.56 -11.49 -27.51
CA ARG A 32 1.28 -10.39 -26.57
C ARG A 32 0.48 -10.83 -25.36
N ALA A 33 -0.30 -11.90 -25.45
CA ALA A 33 -1.10 -12.39 -24.35
C ALA A 33 -0.25 -12.77 -23.15
N GLY A 34 0.95 -13.36 -23.35
CA GLY A 34 1.88 -13.71 -22.29
C GLY A 34 1.24 -14.40 -21.08
N THR A 35 2.02 -14.85 -20.13
CA THR A 35 1.52 -15.42 -18.86
C THR A 35 1.34 -14.37 -17.77
N ARG A 36 1.92 -13.18 -17.93
CA ARG A 36 1.89 -12.14 -16.91
C ARG A 36 0.54 -11.42 -16.85
N LEU A 37 0.02 -11.26 -15.64
CA LEU A 37 -1.23 -10.51 -15.36
C LEU A 37 -1.05 -9.01 -15.58
N ILE A 38 0.11 -8.46 -15.22
CA ILE A 38 0.43 -7.05 -15.22
C ILE A 38 1.67 -6.81 -16.07
N ASP A 39 1.62 -5.78 -16.88
CA ASP A 39 2.76 -5.22 -17.59
C ASP A 39 3.29 -4.02 -16.79
N TRP A 40 4.30 -4.28 -15.96
CA TRP A 40 4.85 -3.31 -15.03
C TRP A 40 5.45 -2.09 -15.71
N GLU A 41 6.06 -2.26 -16.88
CA GLU A 41 6.57 -1.13 -17.66
C GLU A 41 5.43 -0.28 -18.23
N ALA A 42 4.36 -0.91 -18.72
CA ALA A 42 3.15 -0.20 -19.14
C ALA A 42 2.52 0.58 -17.96
N VAL A 43 2.44 -0.03 -16.77
CA VAL A 43 1.95 0.64 -15.55
C VAL A 43 2.80 1.85 -15.20
N ARG A 44 4.14 1.72 -15.22
CA ARG A 44 5.08 2.81 -14.99
C ARG A 44 4.88 3.96 -15.98
N GLN A 45 4.76 3.65 -17.27
CA GLN A 45 4.53 4.65 -18.32
C GLN A 45 3.17 5.35 -18.17
N ILE A 46 2.14 4.61 -17.76
CA ILE A 46 0.82 5.18 -17.48
C ILE A 46 0.91 6.13 -16.27
N ALA A 47 1.55 5.70 -15.18
CA ALA A 47 1.74 6.53 -13.99
C ALA A 47 2.50 7.83 -14.34
N ARG A 48 3.60 7.72 -15.09
CA ARG A 48 4.38 8.87 -15.55
C ARG A 48 3.54 9.85 -16.39
N ARG A 49 2.79 9.34 -17.40
CA ARG A 49 1.89 10.18 -18.19
C ARG A 49 0.81 10.85 -17.36
N ARG A 50 0.28 10.14 -16.35
CA ARG A 50 -0.74 10.69 -15.44
C ARG A 50 -0.17 11.73 -14.49
N LEU A 51 1.07 11.58 -14.05
CA LEU A 51 1.78 12.61 -13.28
C LEU A 51 2.03 13.87 -14.13
N GLY A 52 2.31 13.72 -15.44
CA GLY A 52 2.55 14.86 -16.31
C GLY A 52 3.68 15.76 -15.81
N GLU A 53 3.39 17.04 -15.60
CA GLU A 53 4.33 18.03 -15.06
C GLU A 53 4.78 17.71 -13.61
N ASP A 54 4.00 16.94 -12.86
CA ASP A 54 4.37 16.49 -11.52
C ASP A 54 5.47 15.41 -11.49
N ALA A 55 5.84 14.84 -12.65
CA ALA A 55 6.92 13.84 -12.80
C ALA A 55 8.31 14.49 -13.00
N VAL A 56 8.46 15.76 -12.67
CA VAL A 56 9.75 16.47 -12.80
C VAL A 56 10.69 16.02 -11.65
N PRO A 57 11.95 15.68 -11.93
CA PRO A 57 12.93 15.37 -10.90
C PRO A 57 13.19 16.54 -9.96
N ILE A 58 13.52 16.24 -8.71
CA ILE A 58 13.95 17.25 -7.73
C ILE A 58 15.31 17.80 -8.15
N PRO A 59 15.52 19.12 -8.21
CA PRO A 59 16.83 19.71 -8.47
C PRO A 59 17.88 19.20 -7.49
N ALA A 60 19.09 18.88 -7.98
CA ALA A 60 20.14 18.24 -7.18
C ALA A 60 20.49 19.03 -5.91
N ALA A 61 20.58 20.37 -5.99
CA ALA A 61 20.84 21.22 -4.84
C ALA A 61 19.74 21.15 -3.77
N GLN A 62 18.47 21.14 -4.19
CA GLN A 62 17.32 21.00 -3.30
C GLN A 62 17.31 19.62 -2.63
N ARG A 63 17.60 18.55 -3.39
CA ARG A 63 17.70 17.19 -2.87
C ARG A 63 18.80 17.11 -1.80
N GLN A 64 20.00 17.63 -2.10
CA GLN A 64 21.13 17.63 -1.17
C GLN A 64 20.81 18.38 0.12
N GLN A 65 20.15 19.54 0.04
CA GLN A 65 19.72 20.30 1.20
C GLN A 65 18.72 19.53 2.06
N ALA A 66 17.72 18.92 1.43
CA ALA A 66 16.71 18.13 2.13
C ALA A 66 17.32 16.85 2.76
N ASP A 67 18.22 16.15 2.05
CA ASP A 67 18.95 14.99 2.60
C ASP A 67 19.77 15.35 3.85
N ALA A 68 20.44 16.50 3.84
CA ALA A 68 21.19 16.99 5.00
C ALA A 68 20.25 17.29 6.17
N PHE A 69 19.13 17.97 5.90
CA PHE A 69 18.11 18.30 6.89
C PHE A 69 17.53 17.03 7.56
N TYR A 70 17.13 16.04 6.79
CA TYR A 70 16.53 14.80 7.36
C TYR A 70 17.56 14.02 8.17
N ARG A 71 18.80 13.94 7.75
CA ARG A 71 19.88 13.29 8.54
C ARG A 71 20.05 13.94 9.90
N GLU A 72 20.16 15.26 9.95
CA GLU A 72 20.28 16.00 11.21
C GLU A 72 19.02 15.85 12.08
N THR A 73 17.85 15.93 11.46
CA THR A 73 16.57 15.81 12.16
C THR A 73 16.40 14.43 12.79
N LEU A 74 16.74 13.34 12.10
CA LEU A 74 16.64 11.98 12.64
C LEU A 74 17.56 11.78 13.85
N LEU A 75 18.76 12.33 13.87
CA LEU A 75 19.64 12.28 15.05
C LEU A 75 19.01 12.90 16.31
N ARG A 76 18.11 13.89 16.15
CA ARG A 76 17.36 14.49 17.26
C ARG A 76 16.10 13.69 17.60
N ILE A 77 15.47 13.07 16.62
CA ILE A 77 14.24 12.29 16.78
C ILE A 77 14.52 10.94 17.47
N GLU A 78 15.57 10.23 17.07
CA GLU A 78 15.88 8.89 17.56
C GLU A 78 15.85 8.77 19.09
N PRO A 79 16.56 9.61 19.87
CA PRO A 79 16.53 9.51 21.32
C PRO A 79 15.14 9.76 21.92
N ALA A 80 14.39 10.73 21.37
CA ALA A 80 13.06 11.07 21.85
C ALA A 80 12.04 9.94 21.61
N VAL A 81 12.11 9.31 20.45
CA VAL A 81 11.26 8.16 20.11
C VAL A 81 11.65 6.92 20.91
N ALA A 82 12.96 6.64 21.08
CA ALA A 82 13.46 5.55 21.90
C ALA A 82 12.96 5.62 23.35
N GLU A 83 12.94 6.82 23.93
CA GLU A 83 12.44 7.06 25.29
C GLU A 83 10.92 6.79 25.38
N GLU A 84 10.15 7.26 24.38
CA GLU A 84 8.70 7.04 24.36
C GLU A 84 8.32 5.57 24.11
N ILE A 85 9.03 4.88 23.24
CA ILE A 85 8.81 3.45 22.99
C ILE A 85 9.33 2.58 24.16
N GLY A 86 10.32 3.08 24.90
CA GLY A 86 10.99 2.31 25.95
C GLY A 86 11.89 1.21 25.38
N ALA A 87 12.33 1.34 24.13
CA ALA A 87 13.20 0.40 23.45
C ALA A 87 14.35 1.15 22.76
N GLN A 88 15.51 0.49 22.70
CA GLN A 88 16.65 1.00 21.94
C GLN A 88 16.69 0.32 20.58
N LEU A 89 17.00 1.07 19.53
CA LEU A 89 17.27 0.47 18.25
C LEU A 89 18.52 -0.40 18.33
N PRO A 90 18.48 -1.63 17.79
CA PRO A 90 19.67 -2.48 17.71
C PRO A 90 20.78 -1.85 16.85
N ARG A 91 20.42 -0.89 16.00
CA ARG A 91 21.31 -0.10 15.12
C ARG A 91 20.64 1.24 14.84
N ALA A 92 21.44 2.27 14.53
CA ALA A 92 20.94 3.55 14.03
C ALA A 92 20.09 3.33 12.76
N LEU A 93 19.07 4.18 12.58
CA LEU A 93 18.25 4.18 11.36
C LEU A 93 19.14 4.39 10.14
N GLU A 94 18.78 3.77 9.02
CA GLU A 94 19.50 3.98 7.76
C GLU A 94 19.40 5.44 7.30
N VAL A 95 20.39 5.87 6.52
CA VAL A 95 20.39 7.21 5.94
C VAL A 95 19.11 7.41 5.13
N PRO A 96 18.31 8.42 5.47
CA PRO A 96 17.05 8.67 4.76
C PRO A 96 17.29 9.00 3.29
N ALA A 97 16.30 8.77 2.46
CA ALA A 97 16.32 9.17 1.06
C ALA A 97 15.26 10.21 0.76
N VAL A 98 15.70 11.28 0.12
CA VAL A 98 14.80 12.25 -0.52
C VAL A 98 14.51 11.75 -1.93
N ILE A 99 13.24 11.46 -2.21
CA ILE A 99 12.79 10.93 -3.50
C ILE A 99 11.76 11.85 -4.14
N ASP A 100 11.67 11.79 -5.46
CA ASP A 100 10.59 12.42 -6.21
C ASP A 100 9.39 11.46 -6.39
N ARG A 101 8.29 11.97 -6.95
CA ARG A 101 7.06 11.20 -7.15
C ARG A 101 7.24 10.01 -8.07
N LEU A 102 8.10 10.12 -9.08
CA LEU A 102 8.34 9.02 -10.01
C LEU A 102 9.25 7.95 -9.40
N GLU A 103 10.26 8.36 -8.64
CA GLU A 103 11.10 7.44 -7.85
C GLU A 103 10.24 6.68 -6.81
N TRP A 104 9.25 7.35 -6.20
CA TRP A 104 8.29 6.69 -5.34
C TRP A 104 7.45 5.64 -6.09
N VAL A 105 7.01 5.96 -7.32
CA VAL A 105 6.31 4.98 -8.18
C VAL A 105 7.20 3.78 -8.45
N ASP A 106 8.45 4.01 -8.85
CA ASP A 106 9.41 2.95 -9.19
C ASP A 106 9.69 2.02 -7.99
N LEU A 107 9.88 2.60 -6.80
CA LEU A 107 10.08 1.86 -5.55
C LEU A 107 8.90 0.93 -5.26
N ASN A 108 7.68 1.46 -5.32
CA ASN A 108 6.48 0.69 -5.00
C ASN A 108 6.12 -0.33 -6.08
N LEU A 109 6.38 -0.04 -7.36
CA LEU A 109 6.18 -1.03 -8.43
C LEU A 109 7.10 -2.23 -8.26
N ALA A 110 8.35 -2.04 -7.81
CA ALA A 110 9.27 -3.15 -7.53
C ALA A 110 8.72 -4.07 -6.43
N THR A 111 8.16 -3.49 -5.37
CA THR A 111 7.52 -4.24 -4.27
C THR A 111 6.27 -4.98 -4.75
N PHE A 112 5.38 -4.31 -5.48
CA PHE A 112 4.19 -4.96 -6.05
C PHE A 112 4.53 -6.07 -7.04
N GLN A 113 5.59 -5.90 -7.84
CA GLN A 113 6.03 -6.94 -8.76
C GLN A 113 6.41 -8.22 -8.03
N GLN A 114 7.08 -8.14 -6.89
CA GLN A 114 7.44 -9.29 -6.08
C GLN A 114 6.19 -9.97 -5.48
N LEU A 115 5.23 -9.21 -4.96
CA LEU A 115 3.98 -9.75 -4.43
C LEU A 115 3.15 -10.43 -5.52
N PHE A 116 3.01 -9.81 -6.67
CA PHE A 116 2.21 -10.36 -7.76
C PHE A 116 2.86 -11.53 -8.47
N ALA A 117 4.19 -11.70 -8.38
CA ALA A 117 4.87 -12.87 -8.94
C ALA A 117 4.28 -14.18 -8.38
N ARG A 118 3.98 -14.21 -7.08
CA ARG A 118 3.36 -15.40 -6.46
C ARG A 118 1.94 -15.65 -6.95
N VAL A 119 1.15 -14.59 -7.15
CA VAL A 119 -0.20 -14.68 -7.74
C VAL A 119 -0.12 -15.23 -9.17
N GLU A 120 0.81 -14.73 -9.96
CA GLU A 120 1.02 -15.17 -11.34
C GLU A 120 1.40 -16.65 -11.41
N GLU A 121 2.25 -17.14 -10.51
CA GLU A 121 2.61 -18.57 -10.39
C GLU A 121 1.37 -19.43 -10.08
N ILE A 122 0.57 -19.06 -9.08
CA ILE A 122 -0.64 -19.81 -8.69
C ILE A 122 -1.64 -19.86 -9.85
N LEU A 123 -1.88 -18.71 -10.50
CA LEU A 123 -2.81 -18.64 -11.63
C LEU A 123 -2.30 -19.36 -12.88
N ALA A 124 -1.00 -19.37 -13.13
CA ALA A 124 -0.40 -20.13 -14.22
C ALA A 124 -0.59 -21.64 -14.03
N GLN A 125 -0.44 -22.14 -12.80
CA GLN A 125 -0.68 -23.55 -12.47
C GLN A 125 -2.15 -23.94 -12.61
N ALA A 126 -3.09 -23.03 -12.25
CA ALA A 126 -4.53 -23.28 -12.35
C ALA A 126 -5.05 -23.28 -13.81
N GLN A 127 -4.32 -22.68 -14.76
CA GLN A 127 -4.74 -22.50 -16.16
C GLN A 127 -4.13 -23.54 -17.11
N SER A 128 -4.11 -24.81 -16.73
CA SER A 128 -3.54 -25.93 -17.53
C SER A 128 -4.46 -26.36 -18.70
N GLY A 129 -4.76 -25.47 -19.64
CA GLY A 129 -5.57 -25.79 -20.81
C GLY A 129 -5.12 -25.07 -22.08
N PRO A 130 -5.40 -25.61 -23.31
CA PRO A 130 -4.99 -24.99 -24.55
C PRO A 130 -5.59 -23.57 -24.70
N ASP A 131 -4.74 -22.64 -25.08
CA ASP A 131 -5.14 -21.26 -25.33
C ASP A 131 -5.99 -21.14 -26.60
N SER A 132 -7.23 -20.66 -26.46
CA SER A 132 -8.04 -20.21 -27.61
C SER A 132 -7.77 -18.73 -27.91
N PRO A 133 -7.89 -18.27 -29.19
CA PRO A 133 -7.74 -16.87 -29.52
C PRO A 133 -8.64 -15.93 -28.73
N GLY A 134 -9.86 -16.36 -28.37
CA GLY A 134 -10.78 -15.59 -27.54
C GLY A 134 -10.29 -15.41 -26.11
N ARG A 135 -9.70 -16.45 -25.47
CA ARG A 135 -9.09 -16.34 -24.14
C ARG A 135 -7.86 -15.45 -24.16
N ALA A 136 -7.02 -15.55 -25.21
CA ALA A 136 -5.85 -14.69 -25.37
C ALA A 136 -6.25 -13.20 -25.50
N LEU A 137 -7.29 -12.91 -26.29
CA LEU A 137 -7.81 -11.54 -26.43
C LEU A 137 -8.40 -11.02 -25.11
N SER A 138 -9.18 -11.84 -24.42
CA SER A 138 -9.72 -11.48 -23.09
C SER A 138 -8.61 -11.17 -22.09
N ARG A 139 -7.53 -11.95 -22.05
CA ARG A 139 -6.36 -11.68 -21.18
C ARG A 139 -5.68 -10.34 -21.54
N ILE A 140 -5.51 -10.04 -22.83
CA ILE A 140 -4.92 -8.75 -23.26
C ILE A 140 -5.78 -7.59 -22.80
N VAL A 141 -7.10 -7.66 -22.99
CA VAL A 141 -8.05 -6.62 -22.59
C VAL A 141 -8.04 -6.44 -21.08
N ASN A 142 -8.16 -7.52 -20.32
CA ASN A 142 -8.14 -7.49 -18.85
C ASN A 142 -6.81 -6.94 -18.32
N ARG A 143 -5.68 -7.34 -18.89
CA ARG A 143 -4.36 -6.80 -18.55
C ARG A 143 -4.26 -5.31 -18.87
N SER A 144 -4.78 -4.87 -20.02
CA SER A 144 -4.77 -3.45 -20.38
C SER A 144 -5.59 -2.60 -19.41
N ILE A 145 -6.78 -3.09 -19.01
CA ILE A 145 -7.63 -2.42 -18.00
C ILE A 145 -6.90 -2.39 -16.64
N GLY A 146 -6.36 -3.52 -16.19
CA GLY A 146 -5.61 -3.60 -14.94
C GLY A 146 -4.39 -2.67 -14.90
N ASN A 147 -3.63 -2.61 -15.99
CA ASN A 147 -2.50 -1.69 -16.12
C ASN A 147 -2.94 -0.22 -16.02
N GLN A 148 -4.07 0.15 -16.67
CA GLN A 148 -4.61 1.51 -16.60
C GLN A 148 -5.06 1.87 -15.19
N GLN A 149 -5.76 0.97 -14.51
CA GLN A 149 -6.23 1.17 -13.13
C GLN A 149 -5.06 1.29 -12.16
N LEU A 150 -4.09 0.37 -12.24
CA LEU A 150 -2.91 0.38 -11.36
C LEU A 150 -2.04 1.61 -11.64
N GLY A 151 -1.79 1.97 -12.90
CA GLY A 151 -1.03 3.16 -13.25
C GLY A 151 -1.71 4.46 -12.79
N PHE A 152 -3.04 4.54 -12.87
CA PHE A 152 -3.80 5.65 -12.30
C PHE A 152 -3.66 5.71 -10.77
N LEU A 153 -3.81 4.57 -10.09
CA LEU A 153 -3.69 4.48 -8.63
C LEU A 153 -2.28 4.89 -8.18
N MET A 154 -1.24 4.40 -8.85
CA MET A 154 0.15 4.77 -8.54
C MET A 154 0.39 6.27 -8.69
N ALA A 155 -0.09 6.89 -9.78
CA ALA A 155 0.03 8.33 -9.97
C ALA A 155 -0.77 9.14 -8.93
N PHE A 156 -1.93 8.64 -8.53
CA PHE A 156 -2.75 9.27 -7.48
C PHE A 156 -2.03 9.23 -6.12
N LEU A 157 -1.53 8.05 -5.72
CA LEU A 157 -0.82 7.87 -4.45
C LEU A 157 0.50 8.65 -4.44
N ALA A 158 1.25 8.66 -5.54
CA ALA A 158 2.50 9.41 -5.68
C ALA A 158 2.35 10.92 -5.39
N ARG A 159 1.15 11.49 -5.60
CA ARG A 159 0.84 12.89 -5.24
C ARG A 159 0.44 13.11 -3.79
N LYS A 160 0.18 12.02 -3.04
CA LYS A 160 -0.38 12.08 -1.69
C LYS A 160 0.59 11.67 -0.60
N VAL A 161 1.42 10.68 -0.89
CA VAL A 161 2.38 10.13 0.07
C VAL A 161 3.42 11.18 0.41
N LEU A 162 3.64 11.42 1.70
CA LEU A 162 4.61 12.38 2.21
C LEU A 162 5.93 11.69 2.58
N GLY A 163 5.82 10.59 3.30
CA GLY A 163 6.92 9.74 3.69
C GLY A 163 6.53 8.27 3.57
N GLN A 164 7.50 7.41 3.66
CA GLN A 164 7.33 5.98 3.67
C GLN A 164 8.53 5.33 4.32
N TYR A 165 8.32 4.59 5.41
CA TYR A 165 9.26 3.57 5.82
C TYR A 165 9.22 2.45 4.80
N ASP A 166 10.38 2.08 4.27
CA ASP A 166 10.46 1.20 3.09
C ASP A 166 9.76 -0.12 3.34
N VAL A 167 8.73 -0.40 2.51
CA VAL A 167 7.94 -1.62 2.54
C VAL A 167 8.70 -2.81 1.91
N SER A 168 10.02 -2.78 1.82
CA SER A 168 10.82 -3.98 1.57
C SER A 168 10.57 -5.09 2.62
N LEU A 169 9.71 -4.80 3.60
CA LEU A 169 9.05 -5.75 4.48
C LEU A 169 8.41 -6.93 3.76
N LEU A 170 8.03 -6.76 2.50
CA LEU A 170 7.37 -7.79 1.69
C LEU A 170 8.34 -8.53 0.77
N ALA A 171 9.57 -8.05 0.64
CA ALA A 171 10.62 -8.75 -0.08
C ALA A 171 11.20 -9.82 0.84
N ALA A 172 10.91 -11.08 0.56
CA ALA A 172 11.52 -12.22 1.22
C ALA A 172 13.04 -12.25 0.94
N GLY A 173 13.82 -11.60 1.81
CA GLY A 173 15.27 -11.58 1.73
C GLY A 173 15.90 -11.06 3.02
N PRO A 174 16.99 -11.67 3.51
CA PRO A 174 17.50 -11.43 4.87
C PRO A 174 18.22 -10.09 5.08
N ALA A 175 18.16 -9.11 4.20
CA ALA A 175 19.08 -7.98 4.32
C ALA A 175 18.68 -6.62 3.78
N THR A 176 17.46 -6.37 3.37
CA THR A 176 17.06 -4.99 3.08
C THR A 176 16.53 -4.35 4.37
N ARG A 177 17.40 -3.56 5.02
CA ARG A 177 16.98 -2.67 6.10
C ARG A 177 15.92 -1.74 5.59
N GLY A 178 14.91 -1.47 6.44
CA GLY A 178 13.94 -0.45 6.14
C GLY A 178 14.59 0.91 5.98
N ARG A 179 14.37 1.56 4.86
CA ARG A 179 14.84 2.91 4.58
C ARG A 179 13.71 3.89 4.69
N LEU A 180 13.96 5.01 5.32
CA LEU A 180 13.02 6.14 5.34
C LEU A 180 13.11 6.89 4.01
N ASN A 181 11.98 7.01 3.32
CA ASN A 181 11.87 7.72 2.05
C ASN A 181 10.94 8.92 2.22
N PHE A 182 11.37 10.11 1.82
CA PHE A 182 10.59 11.33 1.90
C PHE A 182 10.27 11.86 0.50
N VAL A 183 8.98 11.96 0.15
CA VAL A 183 8.53 12.51 -1.13
C VAL A 183 8.52 14.02 -1.03
N GLU A 184 9.67 14.64 -1.20
CA GLU A 184 9.93 16.03 -0.89
C GLU A 184 9.00 17.02 -1.58
N GLN A 185 8.65 16.76 -2.84
CA GLN A 185 7.70 17.60 -3.59
C GLN A 185 6.32 17.67 -2.93
N ASN A 186 5.87 16.57 -2.32
CA ASN A 186 4.59 16.53 -1.62
C ASN A 186 4.68 17.23 -0.26
N ILE A 187 5.82 17.09 0.42
CA ILE A 187 6.09 17.75 1.70
C ILE A 187 6.09 19.26 1.51
N VAL A 188 6.85 19.77 0.53
CA VAL A 188 6.89 21.20 0.19
C VAL A 188 5.49 21.73 -0.16
N ALA A 189 4.77 21.03 -1.05
CA ALA A 189 3.43 21.44 -1.46
C ALA A 189 2.44 21.42 -0.29
N SER A 190 2.58 20.44 0.62
CA SER A 190 1.71 20.30 1.80
C SER A 190 1.99 21.38 2.85
N ALA A 191 3.26 21.67 3.14
CA ALA A 191 3.65 22.74 4.04
C ALA A 191 3.09 24.10 3.57
N ALA A 192 3.24 24.40 2.28
CA ALA A 192 2.71 25.61 1.67
C ALA A 192 1.17 25.69 1.77
N ALA A 193 0.46 24.57 1.48
CA ALA A 193 -1.01 24.51 1.55
C ALA A 193 -1.54 24.65 2.98
N LEU A 194 -0.81 24.14 3.98
CA LEU A 194 -1.12 24.26 5.40
C LEU A 194 -0.70 25.60 5.99
N ARG A 195 0.12 26.39 5.26
CA ARG A 195 0.72 27.63 5.72
C ARG A 195 1.53 27.43 7.01
N VAL A 196 2.39 26.40 7.00
CA VAL A 196 3.31 26.09 8.09
C VAL A 196 4.76 26.20 7.62
N PRO A 197 5.73 26.49 8.53
CA PRO A 197 7.14 26.47 8.17
C PRO A 197 7.56 25.10 7.62
N LEU A 198 8.31 25.10 6.52
CA LEU A 198 8.69 23.86 5.81
C LEU A 198 9.50 22.92 6.72
N ASP A 199 10.46 23.45 7.48
CA ASP A 199 11.32 22.65 8.33
C ASP A 199 10.59 22.03 9.53
N GLU A 200 9.58 22.74 10.07
CA GLU A 200 8.68 22.15 11.08
C GLU A 200 7.84 21.02 10.49
N PHE A 201 7.33 21.20 9.29
CA PHE A 201 6.53 20.17 8.62
C PHE A 201 7.39 18.96 8.22
N ARG A 202 8.61 19.17 7.73
CA ARG A 202 9.59 18.10 7.48
C ARG A 202 9.87 17.29 8.74
N THR A 203 10.10 17.99 9.88
CA THR A 203 10.36 17.35 11.18
C THR A 203 9.14 16.55 11.64
N PHE A 204 7.93 17.09 11.46
CA PHE A 204 6.67 16.40 11.78
C PHE A 204 6.52 15.10 10.99
N ILE A 205 6.77 15.12 9.68
CA ILE A 205 6.72 13.91 8.85
C ILE A 205 7.85 12.93 9.19
N ALA A 206 9.07 13.44 9.43
CA ALA A 206 10.21 12.63 9.82
C ALA A 206 9.95 11.90 11.15
N LEU A 207 9.30 12.56 12.10
CA LEU A 207 8.92 11.96 13.39
C LEU A 207 7.93 10.82 13.21
N HIS A 208 6.91 11.00 12.37
CA HIS A 208 5.93 9.96 12.06
C HIS A 208 6.58 8.72 11.43
N GLU A 209 7.37 8.92 10.39
CA GLU A 209 8.04 7.81 9.67
C GLU A 209 9.12 7.13 10.53
N ALA A 210 9.83 7.90 11.37
CA ALA A 210 10.80 7.34 12.30
C ALA A 210 10.15 6.46 13.35
N THR A 211 8.94 6.80 13.82
CA THR A 211 8.22 5.96 14.79
C THR A 211 7.88 4.60 14.18
N HIS A 212 7.40 4.55 12.94
CA HIS A 212 7.19 3.29 12.24
C HIS A 212 8.50 2.50 12.05
N ALA A 213 9.58 3.18 11.71
CA ALA A 213 10.89 2.52 11.62
C ALA A 213 11.30 1.89 12.96
N PHE A 214 11.07 2.57 14.08
CA PHE A 214 11.32 2.04 15.42
C PHE A 214 10.47 0.80 15.72
N GLU A 215 9.18 0.81 15.42
CA GLU A 215 8.28 -0.35 15.63
C GLU A 215 8.82 -1.61 14.95
N PHE A 216 9.28 -1.49 13.71
CA PHE A 216 9.76 -2.65 12.95
C PHE A 216 11.22 -3.03 13.23
N GLU A 217 12.08 -2.08 13.57
CA GLU A 217 13.49 -2.35 13.86
C GLU A 217 13.72 -2.80 15.31
N ALA A 218 12.95 -2.28 16.27
CA ALA A 218 13.02 -2.70 17.66
C ALA A 218 12.40 -4.10 17.87
N TYR A 219 11.41 -4.47 17.07
CA TYR A 219 10.69 -5.73 17.16
C TYR A 219 10.76 -6.53 15.85
N PRO A 220 11.88 -7.21 15.56
CA PRO A 220 12.12 -7.87 14.26
C PRO A 220 11.06 -8.90 13.85
N TRP A 221 10.42 -9.59 14.83
CA TRP A 221 9.35 -10.56 14.59
C TRP A 221 8.14 -9.92 13.89
N LEU A 222 7.91 -8.62 14.11
CA LEU A 222 6.78 -7.88 13.56
C LEU A 222 6.85 -7.81 12.03
N ARG A 223 8.06 -7.64 11.49
CA ARG A 223 8.32 -7.65 10.05
C ARG A 223 7.90 -8.98 9.42
N ASP A 224 8.38 -10.10 10.02
CA ASP A 224 8.08 -11.44 9.52
C ASP A 224 6.58 -11.76 9.65
N HIS A 225 5.96 -11.32 10.74
CA HIS A 225 4.52 -11.49 10.96
C HIS A 225 3.71 -10.72 9.93
N PHE A 226 4.03 -9.45 9.68
CA PHE A 226 3.37 -8.63 8.67
C PHE A 226 3.52 -9.22 7.26
N ALA A 227 4.75 -9.64 6.89
CA ALA A 227 5.02 -10.29 5.62
C ALA A 227 4.18 -11.56 5.43
N ARG A 228 4.05 -12.40 6.48
CA ARG A 228 3.16 -13.58 6.43
C ARG A 228 1.70 -13.20 6.22
N LEU A 229 1.16 -12.24 6.97
CA LEU A 229 -0.23 -11.80 6.82
C LEU A 229 -0.54 -11.30 5.40
N VAL A 230 0.38 -10.55 4.81
CA VAL A 230 0.23 -10.06 3.44
C VAL A 230 0.30 -11.22 2.45
N SER A 231 1.28 -12.13 2.59
CA SER A 231 1.43 -13.30 1.71
C SER A 231 0.21 -14.22 1.78
N GLU A 232 -0.30 -14.52 2.98
CA GLU A 232 -1.52 -15.30 3.19
C GLU A 232 -2.73 -14.65 2.50
N SER A 233 -2.88 -13.33 2.65
CA SER A 233 -3.95 -12.59 2.00
C SER A 233 -3.88 -12.68 0.48
N VAL A 234 -2.68 -12.51 -0.09
CA VAL A 234 -2.43 -12.59 -1.53
C VAL A 234 -2.71 -14.00 -2.07
N GLU A 235 -2.25 -15.04 -1.38
CA GLU A 235 -2.48 -16.44 -1.77
C GLU A 235 -3.96 -16.82 -1.72
N GLN A 236 -4.69 -16.41 -0.69
CA GLN A 236 -6.12 -16.64 -0.56
C GLN A 236 -6.94 -15.95 -1.66
N PHE A 237 -6.55 -14.72 -2.06
CA PHE A 237 -7.18 -14.05 -3.19
C PHE A 237 -6.89 -14.75 -4.52
N ALA A 238 -5.69 -15.28 -4.71
CA ALA A 238 -5.31 -15.99 -5.92
C ALA A 238 -6.04 -17.34 -6.06
N THR A 239 -6.22 -18.08 -4.97
CA THR A 239 -6.84 -19.41 -4.98
C THR A 239 -8.36 -19.39 -5.07
N ASP A 240 -9.01 -18.37 -4.50
CA ASP A 240 -10.49 -18.27 -4.43
C ASP A 240 -11.10 -17.35 -5.52
N SER A 241 -10.45 -17.23 -6.66
CA SER A 241 -10.93 -16.39 -7.77
C SER A 241 -12.26 -16.88 -8.39
N GLY A 242 -12.61 -18.18 -8.24
CA GLY A 242 -13.80 -18.78 -8.82
C GLY A 242 -15.14 -18.29 -8.24
N GLY A 243 -15.18 -17.93 -6.95
CA GLY A 243 -16.37 -17.44 -6.27
C GLY A 243 -16.57 -15.92 -6.33
N LEU A 244 -15.55 -15.17 -6.73
CA LEU A 244 -15.51 -13.71 -6.67
C LEU A 244 -16.66 -13.04 -7.45
N LEU A 245 -16.94 -13.52 -8.68
CA LEU A 245 -18.02 -12.96 -9.52
C LEU A 245 -19.40 -13.14 -8.88
N GLY A 246 -19.65 -14.30 -8.24
CA GLY A 246 -20.88 -14.56 -7.50
C GLY A 246 -21.04 -13.60 -6.33
N ARG A 247 -20.01 -13.50 -5.49
CA ARG A 247 -20.01 -12.60 -4.33
C ARG A 247 -20.12 -11.13 -4.74
N LEU A 248 -19.47 -10.71 -5.83
CA LEU A 248 -19.60 -9.36 -6.37
C LEU A 248 -21.04 -9.05 -6.80
N ARG A 249 -21.68 -9.98 -7.52
CA ARG A 249 -23.10 -9.86 -7.90
C ARG A 249 -23.99 -9.72 -6.67
N ASP A 250 -23.79 -10.57 -5.65
CA ASP A 250 -24.59 -10.57 -4.43
C ASP A 250 -24.34 -9.29 -3.60
N ALA A 251 -23.10 -8.81 -3.58
CA ALA A 251 -22.73 -7.54 -2.97
C ALA A 251 -23.39 -6.33 -3.67
N LEU A 252 -23.47 -6.34 -4.99
CA LEU A 252 -24.17 -5.30 -5.76
C LEU A 252 -25.69 -5.37 -5.56
N ALA A 253 -26.26 -6.57 -5.50
CA ALA A 253 -27.70 -6.77 -5.27
C ALA A 253 -28.16 -6.29 -3.89
N ALA A 254 -27.30 -6.36 -2.87
CA ALA A 254 -27.60 -5.90 -1.51
C ALA A 254 -27.70 -4.35 -1.35
N GLY A 255 -27.26 -3.58 -2.37
CA GLY A 255 -27.43 -2.14 -2.43
C GLY A 255 -26.56 -1.32 -1.45
N PRO A 256 -26.62 0.02 -1.52
CA PRO A 256 -25.76 0.92 -0.75
C PRO A 256 -26.08 1.00 0.75
N GLY A 257 -27.19 0.42 1.22
CA GLY A 257 -27.60 0.39 2.63
C GLY A 257 -27.13 -0.85 3.42
N ALA A 258 -26.39 -1.77 2.80
CA ALA A 258 -25.92 -2.96 3.47
C ALA A 258 -24.82 -2.65 4.48
N LYS A 259 -24.86 -3.29 5.67
CA LYS A 259 -23.84 -3.13 6.73
C LYS A 259 -22.47 -3.65 6.29
N GLY A 260 -21.40 -3.00 6.77
CA GLY A 260 -20.01 -3.34 6.50
C GLY A 260 -19.43 -2.73 5.22
N HIS A 261 -18.11 -2.76 5.10
CA HIS A 261 -17.43 -2.27 3.92
C HIS A 261 -17.66 -3.22 2.74
N TRP A 262 -17.79 -2.69 1.51
CA TRP A 262 -18.08 -3.50 0.33
C TRP A 262 -17.04 -4.62 0.08
N LEU A 263 -15.76 -4.36 0.42
CA LEU A 263 -14.68 -5.34 0.33
C LEU A 263 -14.95 -6.56 1.21
N GLU A 264 -15.42 -6.38 2.44
CA GLU A 264 -15.73 -7.49 3.35
C GLU A 264 -16.85 -8.40 2.82
N ARG A 265 -17.74 -7.84 2.01
CA ARG A 265 -18.87 -8.57 1.42
C ARG A 265 -18.49 -9.45 0.23
N ILE A 266 -17.37 -9.15 -0.42
CA ILE A 266 -16.86 -9.94 -1.55
C ILE A 266 -15.78 -10.95 -1.14
N MET A 267 -15.29 -10.87 0.10
CA MET A 267 -14.28 -11.80 0.64
C MET A 267 -14.91 -13.11 1.07
N SER A 268 -14.14 -14.22 0.95
CA SER A 268 -14.49 -15.46 1.62
C SER A 268 -14.25 -15.34 3.13
N PRO A 269 -14.78 -16.28 3.96
CA PRO A 269 -14.52 -16.27 5.40
C PRO A 269 -13.03 -16.28 5.74
N GLU A 270 -12.23 -17.04 5.00
CA GLU A 270 -10.78 -17.14 5.17
C GLU A 270 -10.08 -15.81 4.80
N GLN A 271 -10.45 -15.23 3.65
CA GLN A 271 -9.96 -13.92 3.22
C GLN A 271 -10.32 -12.83 4.23
N LEU A 272 -11.56 -12.86 4.73
CA LEU A 272 -12.02 -11.92 5.75
C LEU A 272 -11.24 -12.08 7.06
N GLY A 273 -10.92 -13.31 7.46
CA GLY A 273 -10.10 -13.59 8.63
C GLY A 273 -8.70 -12.99 8.52
N SER A 274 -7.99 -13.22 7.41
CA SER A 274 -6.66 -12.65 7.16
C SER A 274 -6.69 -11.13 7.04
N PHE A 275 -7.71 -10.60 6.38
CA PHE A 275 -7.94 -9.17 6.27
C PHE A 275 -8.13 -8.51 7.64
N ARG A 276 -8.95 -9.09 8.52
CA ARG A 276 -9.18 -8.59 9.88
C ARG A 276 -7.92 -8.61 10.75
N ARG A 277 -7.10 -9.68 10.66
CA ARG A 277 -5.80 -9.72 11.35
C ARG A 277 -4.86 -8.60 10.88
N THR A 278 -4.77 -8.41 9.56
CA THR A 278 -3.98 -7.31 8.99
C THR A 278 -4.50 -5.95 9.44
N GLN A 279 -5.82 -5.76 9.46
CA GLN A 279 -6.44 -4.52 9.94
C GLN A 279 -6.16 -4.26 11.42
N ALA A 280 -6.25 -5.29 12.27
CA ALA A 280 -5.95 -5.16 13.70
C ALA A 280 -4.51 -4.71 13.92
N LEU A 281 -3.55 -5.38 13.26
CA LEU A 281 -2.15 -4.98 13.31
C LEU A 281 -1.92 -3.54 12.85
N MET A 282 -2.49 -3.15 11.69
CA MET A 282 -2.35 -1.78 11.17
C MET A 282 -2.97 -0.74 12.11
N SER A 283 -4.09 -1.07 12.77
CA SER A 283 -4.72 -0.18 13.76
C SER A 283 -3.80 0.07 14.96
N VAL A 284 -3.14 -0.98 15.45
CA VAL A 284 -2.18 -0.85 16.56
C VAL A 284 -0.97 -0.02 16.15
N LEU A 285 -0.35 -0.33 14.99
CA LEU A 285 0.80 0.41 14.47
C LEU A 285 0.48 1.91 14.33
N GLU A 286 -0.58 2.26 13.64
CA GLU A 286 -0.96 3.67 13.44
C GLU A 286 -1.36 4.37 14.74
N GLY A 287 -2.09 3.68 15.63
CA GLY A 287 -2.49 4.23 16.93
C GLY A 287 -1.31 4.46 17.86
N TYR A 288 -0.38 3.52 17.91
CA TYR A 288 0.83 3.60 18.71
C TYR A 288 1.78 4.67 18.17
N SER A 289 2.03 4.68 16.85
CA SER A 289 2.81 5.72 16.18
C SER A 289 2.27 7.11 16.48
N ASN A 290 0.94 7.29 16.42
CA ASN A 290 0.33 8.57 16.73
C ASN A 290 0.57 9.00 18.19
N HIS A 291 0.45 8.06 19.13
CA HIS A 291 0.73 8.33 20.54
C HIS A 291 2.19 8.76 20.76
N VAL A 292 3.14 7.99 20.24
CA VAL A 292 4.59 8.30 20.34
C VAL A 292 4.90 9.62 19.66
N MET A 293 4.34 9.86 18.48
CA MET A 293 4.51 11.10 17.74
C MET A 293 4.01 12.32 18.53
N HIS A 294 2.87 12.20 19.23
CA HIS A 294 2.39 13.27 20.10
C HIS A 294 3.34 13.56 21.26
N ALA A 295 3.71 12.51 22.01
CA ALA A 295 4.56 12.66 23.19
C ALA A 295 5.96 13.21 22.85
N ALA A 296 6.60 12.67 21.81
CA ALA A 296 7.92 13.17 21.36
C ALA A 296 7.79 14.50 20.61
N GLY A 297 6.72 14.73 19.86
CA GLY A 297 6.50 15.90 19.04
C GLY A 297 6.33 17.19 19.88
N GLU A 298 5.60 17.14 20.98
CA GLU A 298 5.43 18.27 21.89
C GLU A 298 6.77 18.76 22.47
N ARG A 299 7.74 17.84 22.63
CA ARG A 299 9.08 18.18 23.10
C ARG A 299 10.00 18.70 22.00
N LEU A 300 9.85 18.19 20.78
CA LEU A 300 10.74 18.49 19.66
C LEU A 300 10.31 19.72 18.84
N LEU A 301 9.00 20.01 18.80
CA LEU A 301 8.39 21.05 17.97
C LEU A 301 7.49 21.95 18.81
N PRO A 302 7.88 23.21 19.08
CA PRO A 302 7.06 24.14 19.88
C PRO A 302 5.64 24.36 19.32
N GLY A 303 5.47 24.23 17.99
CA GLY A 303 4.19 24.38 17.29
C GLY A 303 3.44 23.07 16.99
N PHE A 304 3.85 21.94 17.60
CA PHE A 304 3.35 20.61 17.26
C PHE A 304 1.82 20.50 17.27
N ALA A 305 1.17 20.90 18.36
CA ALA A 305 -0.27 20.79 18.49
C ALA A 305 -1.04 21.56 17.39
N GLN A 306 -0.60 22.77 17.06
CA GLN A 306 -1.23 23.56 15.99
C GLN A 306 -0.98 22.96 14.60
N LEU A 307 0.21 22.42 14.35
CA LEU A 307 0.57 21.78 13.11
C LEU A 307 -0.25 20.49 12.92
N HIS A 308 -0.33 19.67 13.95
CA HIS A 308 -1.12 18.44 13.97
C HIS A 308 -2.61 18.74 13.70
N GLU A 309 -3.19 19.71 14.40
CA GLU A 309 -4.58 20.10 14.18
C GLU A 309 -4.84 20.58 12.73
N ARG A 310 -3.94 21.39 12.16
CA ARG A 310 -4.07 21.83 10.75
C ARG A 310 -3.97 20.67 9.77
N PHE A 311 -3.09 19.72 10.06
CA PHE A 311 -2.91 18.52 9.24
C PHE A 311 -4.17 17.63 9.26
N GLU A 312 -4.74 17.38 10.45
CA GLU A 312 -5.97 16.60 10.63
C GLU A 312 -7.19 17.28 9.95
N ARG A 313 -7.40 18.56 10.16
CA ARG A 313 -8.47 19.32 9.51
C ARG A 313 -8.40 19.29 7.98
N ARG A 314 -7.18 19.25 7.42
CA ARG A 314 -7.00 19.10 5.98
C ARG A 314 -7.43 17.70 5.53
N ASN A 315 -7.09 16.67 6.28
CA ASN A 315 -7.46 15.30 5.98
C ASN A 315 -8.98 15.10 5.99
N GLU A 316 -9.71 15.76 6.89
CA GLU A 316 -11.17 15.73 6.96
C GLU A 316 -11.84 16.40 5.75
N ARG A 317 -11.23 17.44 5.19
CA ARG A 317 -11.79 18.26 4.07
C ARG A 317 -11.54 17.68 2.68
N ARG A 318 -11.36 16.37 2.56
CA ARG A 318 -11.12 15.71 1.27
C ARG A 318 -12.29 15.89 0.30
N GLY A 319 -11.97 16.11 -0.98
CA GLY A 319 -12.96 16.28 -2.05
C GLY A 319 -13.77 15.01 -2.32
N ALA A 320 -14.95 15.14 -2.94
CA ALA A 320 -15.82 14.00 -3.22
C ALA A 320 -15.15 12.93 -4.11
N VAL A 321 -14.36 13.36 -5.10
CA VAL A 321 -13.61 12.44 -6.00
C VAL A 321 -12.53 11.68 -5.21
N GLU A 322 -11.81 12.38 -4.32
CA GLU A 322 -10.79 11.75 -3.47
C GLU A 322 -11.42 10.72 -2.54
N ARG A 323 -12.53 11.05 -1.89
CA ARG A 323 -13.28 10.09 -1.07
C ARG A 323 -13.77 8.88 -1.86
N ALA A 324 -14.24 9.08 -3.09
CA ALA A 324 -14.65 7.98 -3.96
C ALA A 324 -13.49 7.04 -4.30
N ILE A 325 -12.32 7.59 -4.66
CA ILE A 325 -11.12 6.79 -4.93
C ILE A 325 -10.70 6.04 -3.67
N MET A 326 -10.64 6.70 -2.51
CA MET A 326 -10.29 6.07 -1.24
C MET A 326 -11.22 4.90 -0.90
N ARG A 327 -12.53 5.09 -1.12
CA ARG A 327 -13.53 4.03 -0.89
C ARG A 327 -13.38 2.85 -1.84
N ILE A 328 -13.10 3.11 -3.12
CA ILE A 328 -12.87 2.05 -4.12
C ILE A 328 -11.59 1.27 -3.83
N THR A 329 -10.55 1.95 -3.36
CA THR A 329 -9.25 1.35 -3.05
C THR A 329 -9.15 0.80 -1.63
N GLY A 330 -10.15 1.01 -0.77
CA GLY A 330 -10.13 0.61 0.64
C GLY A 330 -9.26 1.51 1.53
N LEU A 331 -8.74 2.62 1.01
CA LEU A 331 -7.93 3.57 1.77
C LEU A 331 -8.73 4.35 2.84
N ASP A 332 -10.06 4.39 2.74
CA ASP A 332 -10.94 4.91 3.79
C ASP A 332 -10.93 4.03 5.05
N LEU A 333 -10.77 2.72 4.91
CA LEU A 333 -10.59 1.80 6.03
C LEU A 333 -9.35 2.16 6.87
N LYS A 334 -8.30 2.67 6.23
CA LYS A 334 -7.09 3.13 6.94
C LYS A 334 -7.41 4.26 7.93
N MET A 335 -8.33 5.17 7.62
CA MET A 335 -8.73 6.24 8.54
C MET A 335 -9.53 5.74 9.74
N GLU A 336 -10.41 4.76 9.54
CA GLU A 336 -11.17 4.13 10.63
C GLU A 336 -10.23 3.35 11.57
N GLN A 337 -9.24 2.66 11.01
CA GLN A 337 -8.19 1.95 11.75
C GLN A 337 -7.37 2.91 12.62
N TYR A 338 -6.94 4.02 12.06
CA TYR A 338 -6.18 5.05 12.75
C TYR A 338 -6.92 5.54 14.01
N LEU A 339 -8.19 5.95 13.86
CA LEU A 339 -9.01 6.42 14.97
C LEU A 339 -9.31 5.31 16.01
N ALA A 340 -9.51 4.07 15.55
CA ALA A 340 -9.75 2.94 16.44
C ALA A 340 -8.49 2.58 17.23
N GLY A 341 -7.33 2.54 16.58
CA GLY A 341 -6.04 2.28 17.20
C GLY A 341 -5.67 3.35 18.22
N GLU A 342 -5.86 4.62 17.90
CA GLU A 342 -5.59 5.72 18.83
C GLU A 342 -6.46 5.62 20.09
N ARG A 343 -7.76 5.31 19.95
CA ARG A 343 -8.65 5.10 21.09
C ARG A 343 -8.23 3.92 21.94
N PHE A 344 -7.85 2.81 21.33
CA PHE A 344 -7.31 1.63 22.00
C PHE A 344 -6.08 1.97 22.83
N VAL A 345 -5.07 2.60 22.23
CA VAL A 345 -3.83 2.99 22.88
C VAL A 345 -4.09 3.91 24.08
N LYS A 346 -4.90 4.97 23.88
CA LYS A 346 -5.28 5.89 24.97
C LYS A 346 -6.01 5.20 26.10
N ALA A 347 -6.93 4.29 25.79
CA ALA A 347 -7.72 3.58 26.81
C ALA A 347 -6.81 2.63 27.63
N VAL A 348 -5.93 1.87 26.99
CA VAL A 348 -4.99 0.97 27.68
C VAL A 348 -4.04 1.75 28.60
N ILE A 349 -3.47 2.86 28.10
CA ILE A 349 -2.59 3.71 28.93
C ILE A 349 -3.33 4.32 30.12
N ALA A 350 -4.59 4.75 29.92
CA ALA A 350 -5.41 5.33 30.98
C ALA A 350 -5.81 4.29 32.05
N GLU A 351 -6.07 3.04 31.66
CA GLU A 351 -6.47 1.96 32.57
C GLU A 351 -5.27 1.35 33.30
N ARG A 352 -4.13 1.27 32.65
CA ARG A 352 -2.87 0.70 33.16
C ARG A 352 -1.74 1.75 33.06
N ASP A 353 -0.82 1.53 32.14
CA ASP A 353 0.27 2.45 31.83
C ASP A 353 0.87 2.11 30.46
N ARG A 354 1.89 2.88 30.04
CA ARG A 354 2.63 2.65 28.81
C ARG A 354 3.41 1.33 28.81
N GLY A 355 3.95 0.94 29.95
CA GLY A 355 4.69 -0.33 30.10
C GLY A 355 3.79 -1.52 29.80
N PHE A 356 2.55 -1.49 30.29
CA PHE A 356 1.56 -2.51 29.97
C PHE A 356 1.18 -2.50 28.48
N LEU A 357 0.97 -1.33 27.87
CA LEU A 357 0.70 -1.22 26.44
C LEU A 357 1.83 -1.84 25.60
N ASN A 358 3.09 -1.64 26.00
CA ASN A 358 4.25 -2.17 25.25
C ASN A 358 4.28 -3.70 25.16
N ARG A 359 3.49 -4.39 25.97
CA ARG A 359 3.31 -5.85 25.86
C ARG A 359 2.73 -6.30 24.52
N VAL A 360 2.08 -5.40 23.81
CA VAL A 360 1.61 -5.64 22.44
C VAL A 360 2.74 -6.04 21.48
N TRP A 361 3.98 -5.66 21.81
CA TRP A 361 5.16 -5.92 20.98
C TRP A 361 5.96 -7.16 21.41
N GLU A 362 5.54 -7.88 22.44
CA GLU A 362 6.26 -9.08 22.92
C GLU A 362 6.16 -10.24 21.91
N SER A 363 5.00 -10.45 21.31
CA SER A 363 4.77 -11.51 20.32
C SER A 363 3.51 -11.27 19.50
N ALA A 364 3.33 -12.06 18.43
CA ALA A 364 2.12 -12.02 17.60
C ALA A 364 0.85 -12.37 18.38
N ASP A 365 0.93 -13.24 19.41
CA ASP A 365 -0.20 -13.66 20.24
C ASP A 365 -0.65 -12.55 21.20
N ARG A 366 0.23 -11.57 21.47
CA ARG A 366 -0.10 -10.39 22.27
C ARG A 366 -0.79 -9.30 21.49
N LEU A 367 -0.79 -9.36 20.15
CA LEU A 367 -1.54 -8.40 19.32
C LEU A 367 -3.04 -8.48 19.64
N PRO A 368 -3.74 -7.34 19.72
CA PRO A 368 -5.18 -7.34 19.89
C PRO A 368 -5.92 -7.74 18.60
N THR A 369 -7.07 -8.34 18.74
CA THR A 369 -8.05 -8.52 17.67
C THR A 369 -8.82 -7.21 17.41
N LEU A 370 -9.58 -7.13 16.31
CA LEU A 370 -10.44 -5.96 16.06
C LEU A 370 -11.51 -5.77 17.14
N GLU A 371 -12.01 -6.87 17.69
CA GLU A 371 -12.97 -6.87 18.80
C GLU A 371 -12.35 -6.31 20.08
N GLU A 372 -11.09 -6.62 20.36
CA GLU A 372 -10.34 -6.08 21.50
C GLU A 372 -9.92 -4.62 21.28
N ILE A 373 -9.62 -4.22 20.05
CA ILE A 373 -9.40 -2.80 19.71
C ILE A 373 -10.66 -1.97 19.94
N ALA A 374 -11.83 -2.55 19.64
CA ALA A 374 -13.11 -1.90 19.92
C ALA A 374 -13.48 -1.88 21.40
N ASP A 375 -13.00 -2.85 22.18
CA ASP A 375 -13.21 -2.99 23.63
C ASP A 375 -11.87 -3.30 24.33
N PRO A 376 -11.05 -2.28 24.64
CA PRO A 376 -9.69 -2.44 25.17
C PRO A 376 -9.60 -3.24 26.47
N ALA A 377 -10.66 -3.19 27.32
CA ALA A 377 -10.68 -3.94 28.58
C ALA A 377 -10.61 -5.45 28.36
N ARG A 378 -11.10 -5.96 27.20
CA ARG A 378 -10.98 -7.38 26.85
C ARG A 378 -9.54 -7.77 26.60
N TRP A 379 -8.76 -6.91 25.88
CA TRP A 379 -7.35 -7.14 25.66
C TRP A 379 -6.57 -7.12 26.98
N VAL A 380 -6.83 -6.13 27.84
CA VAL A 380 -6.20 -6.04 29.17
C VAL A 380 -6.45 -7.32 29.97
N ALA A 381 -7.72 -7.75 30.06
CA ALA A 381 -8.08 -8.97 30.80
C ALA A 381 -7.42 -10.23 30.23
N ARG A 382 -7.29 -10.37 28.90
CA ARG A 382 -6.59 -11.50 28.27
C ARG A 382 -5.11 -11.50 28.61
N ILE A 383 -4.45 -10.34 28.49
CA ILE A 383 -3.02 -10.23 28.76
C ILE A 383 -2.68 -10.51 30.24
N GLU A 384 -3.55 -10.12 31.16
CA GLU A 384 -3.41 -10.44 32.60
C GLU A 384 -3.70 -11.92 32.90
N GLY A 385 -4.70 -12.49 32.22
CA GLY A 385 -5.05 -13.90 32.41
C GLY A 385 -4.01 -14.90 31.93
N ASP A 386 -3.20 -14.52 30.95
CA ASP A 386 -2.08 -15.34 30.43
C ASP A 386 -0.86 -15.40 31.41
N GLU A 387 -0.89 -14.65 32.52
CA GLU A 387 0.16 -14.64 33.54
C GLU A 387 -0.10 -15.63 34.70
N HIS A 388 -1.29 -16.24 34.72
CA HIS A 388 -1.70 -17.22 35.75
C HIS A 388 -1.85 -18.62 35.16
#